data_4d03f15cd9edc9dbf4bc49389ed966b9
#
_entry.id   4d03f15cd9edc9dbf4bc49389ed966b9
#
_cell.length_a   1.000
_cell.length_b   1.000
_cell.length_c   1.000
_cell.angle_alpha   90.00
_cell.angle_beta   90.00
_cell.angle_gamma   90.00
#
_symmetry.space_group_name_H-M   'P 1'
#
loop_
_entity.id
_entity.type
_entity.pdbx_description
1 polymer ?
#
loop_
_entity_poly.entity_id
_entity_poly.type
_entity_poly.pdbx_seq_one_letter_code
_entity_poly.pdbx_strand_id
1 'polypeptide(L)'
;LWAGWRRLVRGGVGGQVRLLLRDRYLCWLDGNPAILDSLPPGDVARRTWEYMGVVEAVLTRARAVYAMGDYRWVVHILDQVIWAEPENMAARELAAAAHTQMGYGSENPTWRNAYLSAANELRAGLPKGDKNHRVLRDVLKGMSPLLLMNSLSIRLNGPKAAGRAFTINWCIAGTDESCHSELSNAVLNNREGLDPHAVLSITLPRELLSDFALGHITPEGIQGPDVMFEGDKTVLSSLADLLDMFPAWFPIATHDLKSGETNL
;
A
#
# COMPACT_ATOMS: atom_id res chain seq x y z
N LEU A 1 10.08 -26.54 18.96
CA LEU A 1 9.05 -25.66 18.39
C LEU A 1 9.65 -24.63 17.42
N TRP A 2 10.71 -23.89 17.81
CA TRP A 2 11.35 -22.86 16.98
C TRP A 2 12.00 -23.36 15.68
N ALA A 3 12.59 -24.56 15.69
CA ALA A 3 13.24 -25.15 14.51
C ALA A 3 12.22 -25.59 13.42
N GLY A 4 11.02 -25.98 13.81
CA GLY A 4 9.92 -26.31 12.91
C GLY A 4 9.35 -25.09 12.19
N TRP A 5 9.23 -23.97 12.89
CA TRP A 5 8.77 -22.69 12.35
C TRP A 5 9.70 -22.12 11.29
N ARG A 6 11.02 -22.24 11.45
CA ARG A 6 12.01 -21.80 10.45
C ARG A 6 11.90 -22.56 9.11
N ARG A 7 11.48 -23.83 9.13
CA ARG A 7 11.28 -24.64 7.91
C ARG A 7 9.98 -24.28 7.17
N LEU A 8 8.90 -24.04 7.91
CA LEU A 8 7.62 -23.58 7.35
C LEU A 8 7.71 -22.19 6.68
N VAL A 9 8.57 -21.33 7.21
CA VAL A 9 8.76 -19.95 6.74
C VAL A 9 9.62 -19.86 5.45
N ARG A 10 10.36 -20.92 5.07
CA ARG A 10 11.16 -20.93 3.83
C ARG A 10 10.39 -21.34 2.57
N GLY A 11 9.22 -21.93 2.68
CA GLY A 11 8.33 -22.21 1.54
C GLY A 11 7.31 -21.10 1.34
N GLY A 12 6.86 -20.83 0.12
CA GLY A 12 6.07 -19.68 -0.33
C GLY A 12 4.85 -19.22 0.49
N VAL A 13 4.28 -20.06 1.34
CA VAL A 13 3.28 -19.69 2.35
C VAL A 13 3.91 -18.88 3.50
N GLY A 14 5.20 -18.99 3.70
CA GLY A 14 5.93 -18.36 4.79
C GLY A 14 6.04 -16.84 4.72
N GLY A 15 6.00 -16.26 3.53
CA GLY A 15 6.03 -14.79 3.35
C GLY A 15 4.74 -14.14 3.84
N GLN A 16 3.60 -14.72 3.51
CA GLN A 16 2.28 -14.21 3.93
C GLN A 16 2.03 -14.42 5.42
N VAL A 17 2.42 -15.57 5.96
CA VAL A 17 2.33 -15.84 7.40
C VAL A 17 3.26 -14.92 8.21
N ARG A 18 4.43 -14.58 7.66
CA ARG A 18 5.37 -13.62 8.28
C ARG A 18 4.79 -12.21 8.35
N LEU A 19 4.14 -11.74 7.29
CA LEU A 19 3.45 -10.45 7.25
C LEU A 19 2.29 -10.42 8.26
N LEU A 20 1.43 -11.44 8.28
CA LEU A 20 0.31 -11.53 9.20
C LEU A 20 0.74 -11.62 10.68
N LEU A 21 1.80 -12.36 10.98
CA LEU A 21 2.33 -12.46 12.33
C LEU A 21 3.04 -11.17 12.76
N ARG A 22 3.75 -10.51 11.85
CA ARG A 22 4.41 -9.23 12.12
C ARG A 22 3.39 -8.13 12.43
N ASP A 23 2.36 -7.98 11.61
CA ASP A 23 1.44 -6.85 11.70
C ASP A 23 0.34 -7.04 12.76
N ARG A 24 0.00 -8.30 13.10
CA ARG A 24 -1.09 -8.56 14.05
C ARG A 24 -0.69 -9.05 15.43
N TYR A 25 0.42 -9.78 15.54
CA TYR A 25 0.75 -10.47 16.79
C TYR A 25 2.17 -10.24 17.30
N LEU A 26 3.10 -9.84 16.44
CA LEU A 26 4.51 -9.67 16.79
C LEU A 26 5.09 -8.50 16.00
N CYS A 27 5.04 -7.31 16.55
CA CYS A 27 5.76 -6.13 16.05
C CYS A 27 7.28 -6.41 15.91
N TRP A 28 7.77 -7.54 16.41
CA TRP A 28 9.17 -7.84 16.64
C TRP A 28 9.45 -9.34 16.48
N LEU A 29 9.98 -9.73 15.30
CA LEU A 29 10.00 -11.12 14.84
C LEU A 29 11.13 -12.00 15.34
N ASP A 30 12.28 -11.44 15.68
CA ASP A 30 13.48 -12.23 16.00
C ASP A 30 13.87 -12.21 17.48
N GLY A 31 13.16 -11.44 18.30
CA GLY A 31 13.41 -11.31 19.72
C GLY A 31 14.62 -10.43 20.06
N ASN A 32 15.20 -9.73 19.08
CA ASN A 32 16.34 -8.84 19.31
C ASN A 32 15.86 -7.42 19.68
N PRO A 33 16.12 -6.94 20.92
CA PRO A 33 15.68 -5.60 21.33
C PRO A 33 16.23 -4.45 20.49
N ALA A 34 17.33 -4.65 19.78
CA ALA A 34 17.93 -3.63 18.92
C ALA A 34 17.05 -3.22 17.73
N ILE A 35 16.08 -4.08 17.34
CA ILE A 35 15.14 -3.79 16.26
C ILE A 35 13.70 -3.67 16.73
N LEU A 36 13.47 -3.59 18.04
CA LEU A 36 12.14 -3.41 18.62
C LEU A 36 11.55 -2.06 18.22
N ASP A 37 12.35 -1.01 18.29
CA ASP A 37 12.01 0.37 17.91
C ASP A 37 13.01 0.83 16.84
N SER A 38 12.83 0.33 15.61
CA SER A 38 13.71 0.63 14.49
C SER A 38 13.50 2.05 13.99
N LEU A 39 14.57 2.75 13.71
CA LEU A 39 14.50 4.02 12.98
C LEU A 39 13.83 3.83 11.61
N PRO A 40 13.21 4.89 11.04
CA PRO A 40 12.73 4.85 9.66
C PRO A 40 13.84 4.40 8.69
N PRO A 41 13.50 3.62 7.64
CA PRO A 41 14.52 3.05 6.75
C PRO A 41 15.47 4.08 6.14
N GLY A 42 14.97 5.26 5.75
CA GLY A 42 15.82 6.35 5.23
C GLY A 42 16.82 6.89 6.25
N ASP A 43 16.44 6.95 7.53
CA ASP A 43 17.34 7.37 8.60
C ASP A 43 18.40 6.31 8.90
N VAL A 44 18.00 5.03 8.88
CA VAL A 44 18.95 3.91 9.00
C VAL A 44 19.96 3.98 7.86
N ALA A 45 19.49 4.13 6.62
CA ALA A 45 20.34 4.17 5.44
C ALA A 45 21.37 5.31 5.52
N ARG A 46 20.92 6.54 5.82
CA ARG A 46 21.79 7.71 5.94
C ARG A 46 22.86 7.51 7.00
N ARG A 47 22.50 7.02 8.19
CA ARG A 47 23.47 6.75 9.27
C ARG A 47 24.39 5.57 8.93
N THR A 48 23.86 4.50 8.34
CA THR A 48 24.69 3.36 7.88
C THR A 48 25.70 3.84 6.84
N TRP A 49 25.28 4.75 5.97
CA TRP A 49 26.13 5.38 4.98
C TRP A 49 27.34 6.10 5.59
N GLU A 50 27.16 6.85 6.68
CA GLU A 50 28.25 7.53 7.40
C GLU A 50 29.30 6.55 7.90
N TYR A 51 28.92 5.32 8.27
CA TYR A 51 29.83 4.26 8.67
C TYR A 51 30.47 3.50 7.49
N MET A 52 29.81 3.42 6.36
CA MET A 52 30.31 2.68 5.18
C MET A 52 31.41 3.44 4.42
N GLY A 53 31.46 4.75 4.55
CA GLY A 53 32.47 5.60 3.91
C GLY A 53 32.12 5.97 2.47
N VAL A 54 33.13 6.08 1.58
CA VAL A 54 32.96 6.57 0.21
C VAL A 54 32.22 5.60 -0.68
N VAL A 55 31.22 6.08 -1.46
CA VAL A 55 30.36 5.33 -2.38
C VAL A 55 31.14 4.40 -3.30
N GLU A 56 32.20 4.92 -3.92
CA GLU A 56 33.01 4.18 -4.88
C GLU A 56 33.67 2.95 -4.27
N ALA A 57 34.07 3.03 -3.00
CA ALA A 57 34.63 1.88 -2.27
C ALA A 57 33.56 0.82 -2.02
N VAL A 58 32.34 1.24 -1.66
CA VAL A 58 31.20 0.33 -1.48
C VAL A 58 30.83 -0.34 -2.79
N LEU A 59 30.69 0.42 -3.87
CA LEU A 59 30.38 -0.10 -5.20
C LEU A 59 31.45 -1.06 -5.71
N THR A 60 32.72 -0.77 -5.47
CA THR A 60 33.83 -1.66 -5.83
C THR A 60 33.75 -2.98 -5.10
N ARG A 61 33.49 -2.96 -3.80
CA ARG A 61 33.28 -4.17 -2.98
C ARG A 61 32.04 -4.93 -3.41
N ALA A 62 30.92 -4.23 -3.67
CA ALA A 62 29.68 -4.85 -4.11
C ALA A 62 29.84 -5.55 -5.46
N ARG A 63 30.63 -4.98 -6.40
CA ARG A 63 30.95 -5.67 -7.68
C ARG A 63 31.76 -6.93 -7.45
N ALA A 64 32.72 -6.93 -6.52
CA ALA A 64 33.49 -8.12 -6.18
C ALA A 64 32.59 -9.21 -5.58
N VAL A 65 31.68 -8.83 -4.67
CA VAL A 65 30.70 -9.74 -4.06
C VAL A 65 29.70 -10.27 -5.10
N TYR A 66 29.26 -9.42 -6.04
CA TYR A 66 28.43 -9.84 -7.16
C TYR A 66 29.12 -10.91 -8.02
N ALA A 67 30.41 -10.74 -8.30
CA ALA A 67 31.19 -11.72 -9.07
C ALA A 67 31.35 -13.07 -8.33
N MET A 68 31.25 -13.09 -7.00
CA MET A 68 31.24 -14.31 -6.19
C MET A 68 29.84 -14.97 -6.12
N GLY A 69 28.79 -14.35 -6.67
CA GLY A 69 27.42 -14.87 -6.68
C GLY A 69 26.62 -14.59 -5.42
N ASP A 70 27.12 -13.81 -4.46
CA ASP A 70 26.37 -13.45 -3.25
C ASP A 70 25.46 -12.24 -3.51
N TYR A 71 24.48 -12.44 -4.41
CA TYR A 71 23.54 -11.40 -4.83
C TYR A 71 22.68 -10.85 -3.69
N ARG A 72 22.38 -11.66 -2.67
CA ARG A 72 21.58 -11.22 -1.50
C ARG A 72 22.29 -10.16 -0.70
N TRP A 73 23.60 -10.32 -0.51
CA TRP A 73 24.41 -9.33 0.20
C TRP A 73 24.57 -8.05 -0.63
N VAL A 74 24.79 -8.20 -1.94
CA VAL A 74 24.85 -7.05 -2.87
C VAL A 74 23.59 -6.19 -2.78
N VAL A 75 22.40 -6.82 -2.87
CA VAL A 75 21.13 -6.11 -2.77
C VAL A 75 20.98 -5.41 -1.42
N HIS A 76 21.31 -6.13 -0.32
CA HIS A 76 21.19 -5.58 1.02
C HIS A 76 22.03 -4.32 1.24
N ILE A 77 23.26 -4.31 0.74
CA ILE A 77 24.16 -3.15 0.88
C ILE A 77 23.77 -2.02 -0.06
N LEU A 78 23.44 -2.35 -1.31
CA LEU A 78 23.06 -1.33 -2.30
C LEU A 78 21.71 -0.69 -2.02
N ASP A 79 20.80 -1.38 -1.32
CA ASP A 79 19.56 -0.79 -0.82
C ASP A 79 19.86 0.42 0.09
N GLN A 80 20.83 0.30 0.99
CA GLN A 80 21.26 1.42 1.83
C GLN A 80 21.83 2.59 1.01
N VAL A 81 22.58 2.30 -0.05
CA VAL A 81 23.11 3.32 -0.97
C VAL A 81 21.97 4.03 -1.70
N ILE A 82 21.00 3.27 -2.23
CA ILE A 82 19.86 3.80 -2.99
C ILE A 82 18.96 4.66 -2.09
N TRP A 83 18.77 4.28 -0.82
CA TRP A 83 18.06 5.12 0.14
C TRP A 83 18.79 6.45 0.43
N ALA A 84 20.12 6.43 0.53
CA ALA A 84 20.90 7.61 0.80
C ALA A 84 21.11 8.49 -0.45
N GLU A 85 21.31 7.86 -1.61
CA GLU A 85 21.53 8.48 -2.91
C GLU A 85 20.63 7.87 -4.00
N PRO A 86 19.34 8.24 -4.05
CA PRO A 86 18.37 7.63 -4.98
C PRO A 86 18.75 7.79 -6.46
N GLU A 87 19.50 8.84 -6.81
CA GLU A 87 19.94 9.12 -8.18
C GLU A 87 21.25 8.43 -8.56
N ASN A 88 21.83 7.60 -7.68
CA ASN A 88 23.06 6.88 -7.98
C ASN A 88 22.82 5.73 -8.96
N MET A 89 22.94 6.03 -10.25
CA MET A 89 22.67 5.06 -11.32
C MET A 89 23.57 3.83 -11.28
N ALA A 90 24.82 3.96 -10.80
CA ALA A 90 25.74 2.84 -10.67
C ALA A 90 25.29 1.83 -9.59
N ALA A 91 24.79 2.34 -8.46
CA ALA A 91 24.20 1.51 -7.41
C ALA A 91 22.90 0.85 -7.90
N ARG A 92 22.02 1.61 -8.55
CA ARG A 92 20.76 1.11 -9.11
C ARG A 92 20.96 -0.01 -10.11
N GLU A 93 21.89 0.16 -11.08
CA GLU A 93 22.12 -0.87 -12.10
C GLU A 93 22.73 -2.14 -11.52
N LEU A 94 23.68 -2.02 -10.59
CA LEU A 94 24.27 -3.19 -9.93
C LEU A 94 23.25 -3.92 -9.05
N ALA A 95 22.41 -3.19 -8.32
CA ALA A 95 21.31 -3.78 -7.55
C ALA A 95 20.28 -4.46 -8.46
N ALA A 96 19.93 -3.82 -9.58
CA ALA A 96 19.03 -4.39 -10.57
C ALA A 96 19.60 -5.68 -11.19
N ALA A 97 20.90 -5.72 -11.47
CA ALA A 97 21.56 -6.93 -11.96
C ALA A 97 21.49 -8.06 -10.91
N ALA A 98 21.75 -7.74 -9.63
CA ALA A 98 21.66 -8.73 -8.55
C ALA A 98 20.21 -9.23 -8.34
N HIS A 99 19.21 -8.34 -8.35
CA HIS A 99 17.80 -8.71 -8.31
C HIS A 99 17.42 -9.61 -9.49
N THR A 100 17.94 -9.35 -10.69
CA THR A 100 17.69 -10.18 -11.87
C THR A 100 18.19 -11.62 -11.67
N GLN A 101 19.41 -11.79 -11.11
CA GLN A 101 19.96 -13.11 -10.81
C GLN A 101 19.13 -13.83 -9.73
N MET A 102 18.72 -13.13 -8.68
CA MET A 102 17.87 -13.68 -7.64
C MET A 102 16.49 -14.07 -8.19
N GLY A 103 15.93 -13.28 -9.09
CA GLY A 103 14.68 -13.59 -9.76
C GLY A 103 14.74 -14.85 -10.60
N TYR A 104 15.77 -14.99 -11.44
CA TYR A 104 15.94 -16.18 -12.27
C TYR A 104 16.28 -17.44 -11.45
N GLY A 105 16.96 -17.29 -10.31
CA GLY A 105 17.24 -18.38 -9.38
C GLY A 105 16.07 -18.76 -8.47
N SER A 106 14.96 -18.01 -8.49
CA SER A 106 13.82 -18.26 -7.59
C SER A 106 12.84 -19.26 -8.20
N GLU A 107 12.57 -20.37 -7.50
CA GLU A 107 11.52 -21.34 -7.86
C GLU A 107 10.13 -20.80 -7.55
N ASN A 108 9.99 -20.04 -6.44
CA ASN A 108 8.74 -19.43 -6.04
C ASN A 108 8.37 -18.27 -6.98
N PRO A 109 7.22 -18.34 -7.69
CA PRO A 109 6.83 -17.32 -8.66
C PRO A 109 6.59 -15.94 -8.01
N THR A 110 6.11 -15.89 -6.78
CA THR A 110 5.91 -14.62 -6.05
C THR A 110 7.24 -13.92 -5.76
N TRP A 111 8.25 -14.68 -5.32
CA TRP A 111 9.58 -14.13 -5.09
C TRP A 111 10.26 -13.71 -6.40
N ARG A 112 10.14 -14.58 -7.43
CA ARG A 112 10.63 -14.24 -8.78
C ARG A 112 10.05 -12.92 -9.26
N ASN A 113 8.74 -12.74 -9.18
CA ASN A 113 8.08 -11.52 -9.60
C ASN A 113 8.53 -10.31 -8.78
N ALA A 114 8.67 -10.44 -7.45
CA ALA A 114 9.15 -9.37 -6.61
C ALA A 114 10.56 -8.90 -7.02
N TYR A 115 11.50 -9.84 -7.20
CA TYR A 115 12.86 -9.49 -7.62
C TYR A 115 12.92 -8.90 -9.03
N LEU A 116 12.20 -9.46 -10.00
CA LEU A 116 12.20 -8.94 -11.36
C LEU A 116 11.50 -7.58 -11.47
N SER A 117 10.45 -7.34 -10.68
CA SER A 117 9.79 -6.05 -10.59
C SER A 117 10.73 -5.00 -10.00
N ALA A 118 11.45 -5.31 -8.92
CA ALA A 118 12.46 -4.43 -8.34
C ALA A 118 13.58 -4.11 -9.35
N ALA A 119 14.08 -5.12 -10.07
CA ALA A 119 15.10 -4.91 -11.10
C ALA A 119 14.64 -3.99 -12.22
N ASN A 120 13.38 -4.15 -12.67
CA ASN A 120 12.81 -3.30 -13.70
C ASN A 120 12.61 -1.86 -13.19
N GLU A 121 12.09 -1.69 -11.98
CA GLU A 121 11.90 -0.38 -11.37
C GLU A 121 13.22 0.39 -11.21
N LEU A 122 14.28 -0.27 -10.74
CA LEU A 122 15.60 0.33 -10.59
C LEU A 122 16.18 0.84 -11.92
N ARG A 123 15.87 0.18 -13.05
CA ARG A 123 16.33 0.58 -14.38
C ARG A 123 15.43 1.59 -15.07
N ALA A 124 14.12 1.34 -15.06
CA ALA A 124 13.14 2.07 -15.87
C ALA A 124 12.26 3.04 -15.06
N GLY A 125 12.34 2.97 -13.73
CA GLY A 125 11.40 3.67 -12.84
C GLY A 125 10.03 2.97 -12.79
N LEU A 126 9.06 3.64 -12.18
CA LEU A 126 7.70 3.12 -12.06
C LEU A 126 7.00 3.09 -13.42
N PRO A 127 6.14 2.09 -13.67
CA PRO A 127 5.32 2.05 -14.86
C PRO A 127 4.48 3.31 -14.99
N LYS A 128 4.40 3.86 -16.21
CA LYS A 128 3.56 5.01 -16.51
C LYS A 128 2.17 4.54 -16.93
N GLY A 129 1.16 5.13 -16.32
CA GLY A 129 -0.25 4.91 -16.68
C GLY A 129 -0.94 3.84 -15.82
N ASP A 130 -2.24 3.96 -15.76
CA ASP A 130 -3.12 3.14 -14.93
C ASP A 130 -3.79 2.06 -15.79
N LYS A 131 -3.12 0.93 -15.96
CA LYS A 131 -3.63 -0.18 -16.78
C LYS A 131 -4.59 -1.13 -16.04
N ASN A 132 -4.74 -0.97 -14.72
CA ASN A 132 -5.45 -1.95 -13.89
C ASN A 132 -6.94 -1.66 -13.68
N HIS A 133 -7.48 -0.54 -14.16
CA HIS A 133 -8.89 -0.17 -13.95
C HIS A 133 -9.90 -1.23 -14.44
N ARG A 134 -9.60 -1.98 -15.51
CA ARG A 134 -10.54 -2.99 -16.03
C ARG A 134 -10.66 -4.22 -15.13
N VAL A 135 -9.53 -4.72 -14.62
CA VAL A 135 -9.53 -5.90 -13.74
C VAL A 135 -10.21 -5.57 -12.41
N LEU A 136 -10.00 -4.35 -11.91
CA LEU A 136 -10.61 -3.90 -10.67
C LEU A 136 -12.15 -3.79 -10.79
N ARG A 137 -12.68 -3.29 -11.90
CA ARG A 137 -14.14 -3.15 -12.11
C ARG A 137 -14.88 -4.47 -12.02
N ASP A 138 -14.38 -5.54 -12.59
CA ASP A 138 -15.06 -6.84 -12.57
C ASP A 138 -15.03 -7.47 -11.16
N VAL A 139 -13.95 -7.27 -10.41
CA VAL A 139 -13.87 -7.68 -9.00
C VAL A 139 -14.88 -6.90 -8.16
N LEU A 140 -14.99 -5.60 -8.37
CA LEU A 140 -15.89 -4.73 -7.60
C LEU A 140 -17.38 -5.01 -7.85
N LYS A 141 -17.76 -5.45 -9.05
CA LYS A 141 -19.15 -5.87 -9.32
C LYS A 141 -19.59 -7.05 -8.44
N GLY A 142 -18.65 -7.89 -8.01
CA GLY A 142 -18.90 -9.00 -7.10
C GLY A 142 -18.84 -8.65 -5.60
N MET A 143 -18.41 -7.44 -5.25
CA MET A 143 -18.32 -7.02 -3.84
C MET A 143 -19.67 -6.52 -3.32
N SER A 144 -20.02 -6.83 -2.06
CA SER A 144 -21.18 -6.22 -1.41
C SER A 144 -20.99 -4.71 -1.21
N PRO A 145 -22.08 -3.93 -1.08
CA PRO A 145 -21.97 -2.49 -0.77
C PRO A 145 -21.13 -2.22 0.49
N LEU A 146 -21.32 -3.02 1.52
CA LEU A 146 -20.54 -2.94 2.75
C LEU A 146 -19.04 -3.12 2.50
N LEU A 147 -18.66 -4.09 1.66
CA LEU A 147 -17.26 -4.35 1.35
C LEU A 147 -16.62 -3.22 0.52
N LEU A 148 -17.40 -2.62 -0.38
CA LEU A 148 -17.01 -1.40 -1.11
C LEU A 148 -16.75 -0.23 -0.14
N MET A 149 -17.67 0.00 0.81
CA MET A 149 -17.50 1.06 1.81
C MET A 149 -16.33 0.77 2.75
N ASN A 150 -16.07 -0.48 3.12
CA ASN A 150 -14.88 -0.85 3.89
C ASN A 150 -13.58 -0.52 3.14
N SER A 151 -13.57 -0.57 1.81
CA SER A 151 -12.41 -0.14 1.03
C SER A 151 -12.14 1.36 1.14
N LEU A 152 -13.17 2.20 1.34
CA LEU A 152 -13.01 3.63 1.58
C LEU A 152 -12.37 3.92 2.94
N SER A 153 -12.64 3.10 3.96
CA SER A 153 -12.06 3.28 5.30
C SER A 153 -10.53 3.23 5.28
N ILE A 154 -9.96 2.44 4.36
CA ILE A 154 -8.49 2.33 4.18
C ILE A 154 -7.90 3.64 3.65
N ARG A 155 -8.69 4.42 2.92
CA ARG A 155 -8.28 5.69 2.29
C ARG A 155 -8.51 6.89 3.18
N LEU A 156 -9.16 6.73 4.34
CA LEU A 156 -9.46 7.84 5.23
C LEU A 156 -8.17 8.45 5.77
N ASN A 157 -7.99 9.73 5.57
CA ASN A 157 -6.93 10.51 6.19
C ASN A 157 -7.32 10.87 7.63
N GLY A 158 -6.86 10.07 8.60
CA GLY A 158 -7.21 10.24 10.00
C GLY A 158 -6.91 11.64 10.57
N PRO A 159 -5.71 12.22 10.36
CA PRO A 159 -5.41 13.59 10.77
C PRO A 159 -6.39 14.63 10.22
N LYS A 160 -6.81 14.56 8.95
CA LYS A 160 -7.81 15.46 8.37
C LYS A 160 -9.22 15.22 8.92
N ALA A 161 -9.52 13.98 9.30
CA ALA A 161 -10.82 13.58 9.84
C ALA A 161 -10.98 13.88 11.33
N ALA A 162 -9.92 14.29 12.03
CA ALA A 162 -9.96 14.59 13.44
C ALA A 162 -11.02 15.67 13.77
N GLY A 163 -11.85 15.41 14.77
CA GLY A 163 -12.91 16.31 15.23
C GLY A 163 -14.15 16.34 14.33
N ARG A 164 -14.20 15.56 13.23
CA ARG A 164 -15.39 15.44 12.38
C ARG A 164 -16.20 14.21 12.78
N ALA A 165 -17.53 14.32 12.71
CA ALA A 165 -18.48 13.24 12.98
C ALA A 165 -19.72 13.40 12.11
N PHE A 166 -20.10 12.34 11.40
CA PHE A 166 -21.33 12.24 10.62
C PHE A 166 -21.63 10.80 10.23
N THR A 167 -22.88 10.51 9.86
CA THR A 167 -23.29 9.21 9.35
C THR A 167 -23.98 9.37 8.00
N ILE A 168 -23.66 8.51 7.05
CA ILE A 168 -24.25 8.44 5.71
C ILE A 168 -24.86 7.07 5.49
N ASN A 169 -26.12 7.02 5.09
CA ASN A 169 -26.79 5.81 4.60
C ASN A 169 -26.58 5.64 3.10
N TRP A 170 -26.31 4.41 2.68
CA TRP A 170 -26.16 4.00 1.28
C TRP A 170 -27.18 2.93 0.94
N CYS A 171 -28.11 3.23 0.05
CA CYS A 171 -29.14 2.32 -0.45
C CYS A 171 -28.86 2.00 -1.92
N ILE A 172 -28.91 0.73 -2.28
CA ILE A 172 -28.72 0.34 -3.68
C ILE A 172 -30.06 0.33 -4.39
N ALA A 173 -30.18 1.16 -5.41
CA ALA A 173 -31.41 1.28 -6.21
C ALA A 173 -31.81 -0.08 -6.80
N GLY A 174 -33.10 -0.44 -6.67
CA GLY A 174 -33.67 -1.68 -7.18
C GLY A 174 -33.34 -2.95 -6.37
N THR A 175 -32.73 -2.83 -5.19
CA THR A 175 -32.46 -3.94 -4.28
C THR A 175 -32.79 -3.55 -2.83
N ASP A 176 -32.75 -4.55 -1.92
CA ASP A 176 -32.87 -4.30 -0.48
C ASP A 176 -31.49 -4.12 0.20
N GLU A 177 -30.44 -4.05 -0.59
CA GLU A 177 -29.07 -3.91 -0.05
C GLU A 177 -28.85 -2.48 0.45
N SER A 178 -28.42 -2.36 1.71
CA SER A 178 -28.10 -1.10 2.33
C SER A 178 -26.96 -1.25 3.34
N CYS A 179 -26.22 -0.17 3.54
CA CYS A 179 -25.25 -0.06 4.60
C CYS A 179 -25.16 1.41 5.06
N HIS A 180 -24.52 1.66 6.19
CA HIS A 180 -24.20 3.00 6.61
C HIS A 180 -22.71 3.14 6.96
N SER A 181 -22.22 4.36 6.77
CA SER A 181 -20.85 4.75 7.11
C SER A 181 -20.89 5.79 8.20
N GLU A 182 -20.33 5.47 9.37
CA GLU A 182 -20.19 6.38 10.51
C GLU A 182 -18.76 6.87 10.60
N LEU A 183 -18.54 8.17 10.44
CA LEU A 183 -17.28 8.82 10.76
C LEU A 183 -17.32 9.32 12.20
N SER A 184 -16.46 8.77 13.04
CA SER A 184 -16.28 9.23 14.42
C SER A 184 -14.85 8.94 14.89
N ASN A 185 -14.30 9.81 15.74
CA ASN A 185 -12.94 9.64 16.29
C ASN A 185 -11.86 9.39 15.23
N ALA A 186 -11.97 10.05 14.07
CA ALA A 186 -11.09 9.90 12.92
C ALA A 186 -11.05 8.47 12.30
N VAL A 187 -12.12 7.69 12.50
CA VAL A 187 -12.30 6.35 11.95
C VAL A 187 -13.62 6.29 11.18
N LEU A 188 -13.60 5.70 10.00
CA LEU A 188 -14.79 5.43 9.19
C LEU A 188 -15.22 3.97 9.41
N ASN A 189 -16.30 3.77 10.14
CA ASN A 189 -16.89 2.47 10.40
C ASN A 189 -18.08 2.24 9.46
N ASN A 190 -18.14 1.07 8.86
CA ASN A 190 -19.26 0.71 8.00
C ASN A 190 -19.99 -0.51 8.57
N ARG A 191 -21.32 -0.51 8.49
CA ARG A 191 -22.17 -1.59 8.98
C ARG A 191 -23.34 -1.81 8.03
N GLU A 192 -23.89 -3.01 8.03
CA GLU A 192 -25.10 -3.35 7.28
C GLU A 192 -26.32 -2.62 7.86
N GLY A 193 -27.30 -2.34 7.00
CA GLY A 193 -28.53 -1.66 7.34
C GLY A 193 -28.39 -0.13 7.40
N LEU A 194 -29.48 0.52 7.77
CA LEU A 194 -29.59 1.97 7.83
C LEU A 194 -29.47 2.46 9.27
N ASP A 195 -28.83 3.62 9.45
CA ASP A 195 -28.83 4.33 10.72
C ASP A 195 -29.96 5.40 10.70
N PRO A 196 -30.90 5.38 11.65
CA PRO A 196 -31.98 6.36 11.73
C PRO A 196 -31.51 7.79 12.04
N HIS A 197 -30.28 7.95 12.49
CA HIS A 197 -29.66 9.24 12.81
C HIS A 197 -28.73 9.75 11.70
N ALA A 198 -28.67 9.08 10.57
CA ALA A 198 -27.84 9.50 9.44
C ALA A 198 -28.22 10.93 8.97
N VAL A 199 -27.21 11.78 8.78
CA VAL A 199 -27.39 13.15 8.32
C VAL A 199 -27.64 13.21 6.81
N LEU A 200 -27.32 12.14 6.09
CA LEU A 200 -27.53 11.98 4.67
C LEU A 200 -27.90 10.54 4.36
N SER A 201 -28.96 10.32 3.57
CA SER A 201 -29.28 9.04 2.95
C SER A 201 -29.19 9.19 1.43
N ILE A 202 -28.48 8.27 0.79
CA ILE A 202 -28.28 8.26 -0.67
C ILE A 202 -28.78 6.94 -1.22
N THR A 203 -29.72 7.03 -2.18
CA THR A 203 -30.10 5.89 -3.02
C THR A 203 -29.42 6.06 -4.38
N LEU A 204 -28.68 5.04 -4.85
CA LEU A 204 -27.94 5.12 -6.11
C LEU A 204 -27.74 3.73 -6.71
N PRO A 205 -27.57 3.62 -8.05
CA PRO A 205 -27.14 2.39 -8.71
C PRO A 205 -25.79 1.90 -8.17
N ARG A 206 -25.63 0.58 -8.14
CA ARG A 206 -24.38 -0.09 -7.67
C ARG A 206 -23.14 0.39 -8.43
N GLU A 207 -23.27 0.65 -9.72
CA GLU A 207 -22.18 1.12 -10.57
C GLU A 207 -21.65 2.48 -10.09
N LEU A 208 -22.55 3.41 -9.75
CA LEU A 208 -22.16 4.73 -9.23
C LEU A 208 -21.50 4.61 -7.85
N LEU A 209 -21.98 3.71 -6.99
CA LEU A 209 -21.33 3.44 -5.71
C LEU A 209 -19.90 2.92 -5.92
N SER A 210 -19.72 1.99 -6.87
CA SER A 210 -18.41 1.43 -7.19
C SER A 210 -17.46 2.48 -7.78
N ASP A 211 -17.95 3.31 -8.69
CA ASP A 211 -17.15 4.38 -9.30
C ASP A 211 -16.78 5.46 -8.26
N PHE A 212 -17.65 5.78 -7.32
CA PHE A 212 -17.34 6.66 -6.20
C PHE A 212 -16.31 6.02 -5.26
N ALA A 213 -16.49 4.77 -4.88
CA ALA A 213 -15.55 4.04 -4.03
C ALA A 213 -14.16 3.94 -4.63
N LEU A 214 -14.04 3.89 -5.96
CA LEU A 214 -12.77 3.92 -6.68
C LEU A 214 -12.19 5.33 -6.87
N GLY A 215 -12.97 6.37 -6.64
CA GLY A 215 -12.59 7.75 -6.94
C GLY A 215 -12.63 8.07 -8.45
N HIS A 216 -13.38 7.31 -9.25
CA HIS A 216 -13.59 7.58 -10.67
C HIS A 216 -14.58 8.73 -10.90
N ILE A 217 -15.49 8.97 -9.95
CA ILE A 217 -16.43 10.08 -9.95
C ILE A 217 -16.30 10.87 -8.65
N THR A 218 -16.50 12.17 -8.76
CA THR A 218 -16.60 13.07 -7.61
C THR A 218 -18.02 13.03 -7.03
N PRO A 219 -18.28 13.58 -5.84
CA PRO A 219 -19.63 13.73 -5.30
C PRO A 219 -20.62 14.36 -6.27
N GLU A 220 -20.18 15.36 -7.02
CA GLU A 220 -21.01 16.07 -8.02
C GLU A 220 -21.34 15.19 -9.24
N GLY A 221 -20.51 14.18 -9.50
CA GLY A 221 -20.72 13.19 -10.56
C GLY A 221 -21.77 12.12 -10.21
N ILE A 222 -22.19 12.02 -8.94
CA ILE A 222 -23.26 11.12 -8.53
C ILE A 222 -24.60 11.72 -8.92
N GLN A 223 -25.05 11.45 -10.17
CA GLN A 223 -26.27 11.97 -10.78
C GLN A 223 -26.92 10.87 -11.61
N GLY A 224 -28.26 10.98 -11.76
CA GLY A 224 -29.02 10.06 -12.61
C GLY A 224 -30.47 9.96 -12.18
N PRO A 225 -31.32 9.28 -12.99
CA PRO A 225 -32.76 9.14 -12.70
C PRO A 225 -33.01 8.29 -11.44
N ASP A 226 -32.12 7.37 -11.13
CA ASP A 226 -32.23 6.46 -9.99
C ASP A 226 -31.40 6.93 -8.79
N VAL A 227 -30.98 8.20 -8.77
CA VAL A 227 -30.21 8.81 -7.67
C VAL A 227 -31.12 9.71 -6.85
N MET A 228 -31.24 9.38 -5.58
CA MET A 228 -31.99 10.20 -4.62
C MET A 228 -31.13 10.55 -3.42
N PHE A 229 -31.31 11.77 -2.93
CA PHE A 229 -30.66 12.28 -1.74
C PHE A 229 -31.67 12.76 -0.74
N GLU A 230 -31.55 12.34 0.49
CA GLU A 230 -32.35 12.81 1.62
C GLU A 230 -31.39 13.30 2.72
N GLY A 231 -31.47 14.60 3.06
CA GLY A 231 -30.58 15.22 4.04
C GLY A 231 -29.50 16.13 3.46
N ASP A 232 -28.41 16.30 4.19
CA ASP A 232 -27.34 17.25 3.86
C ASP A 232 -26.31 16.66 2.88
N LYS A 233 -26.42 17.04 1.62
CA LYS A 233 -25.51 16.60 0.54
C LYS A 233 -24.06 17.08 0.73
N THR A 234 -23.81 18.13 1.50
CA THR A 234 -22.45 18.66 1.70
C THR A 234 -21.55 17.68 2.46
N VAL A 235 -22.17 16.76 3.20
CA VAL A 235 -21.46 15.70 3.93
C VAL A 235 -20.74 14.73 2.97
N LEU A 236 -21.30 14.50 1.78
CA LEU A 236 -20.66 13.64 0.77
C LEU A 236 -19.36 14.25 0.23
N SER A 237 -19.37 15.55 -0.07
CA SER A 237 -18.16 16.28 -0.47
C SER A 237 -17.15 16.31 0.69
N SER A 238 -17.65 16.52 1.92
CA SER A 238 -16.79 16.44 3.12
C SER A 238 -16.12 15.07 3.28
N LEU A 239 -16.84 13.97 3.02
CA LEU A 239 -16.24 12.64 3.03
C LEU A 239 -15.17 12.51 1.94
N ALA A 240 -15.46 12.93 0.72
CA ALA A 240 -14.50 12.82 -0.40
C ALA A 240 -13.19 13.58 -0.12
N ASP A 241 -13.27 14.77 0.48
CA ASP A 241 -12.09 15.59 0.86
C ASP A 241 -11.21 14.92 1.92
N LEU A 242 -11.77 13.98 2.69
CA LEU A 242 -11.06 13.22 3.71
C LEU A 242 -10.39 11.95 3.18
N LEU A 243 -10.63 11.59 1.92
CA LEU A 243 -10.08 10.37 1.33
C LEU A 243 -8.80 10.66 0.57
N ASP A 244 -7.74 9.96 0.90
CA ASP A 244 -6.51 9.99 0.12
C ASP A 244 -6.63 9.09 -1.12
N MET A 245 -5.98 9.49 -2.20
CA MET A 245 -5.86 8.71 -3.42
C MET A 245 -4.47 8.08 -3.45
N PHE A 246 -4.41 6.75 -3.49
CA PHE A 246 -3.15 6.03 -3.61
C PHE A 246 -2.89 5.66 -5.07
N PRO A 247 -1.69 5.90 -5.60
CA PRO A 247 -1.31 5.46 -6.93
C PRO A 247 -1.29 3.92 -6.99
N ALA A 248 -1.70 3.36 -8.13
CA ALA A 248 -1.65 1.91 -8.35
C ALA A 248 -0.19 1.38 -8.36
N TRP A 249 0.74 2.21 -8.79
CA TRP A 249 2.16 1.92 -8.79
C TRP A 249 2.85 2.73 -7.69
N PHE A 250 3.53 2.05 -6.81
CA PHE A 250 4.32 2.65 -5.74
C PHE A 250 5.74 2.09 -5.76
N PRO A 251 6.74 2.85 -5.33
CA PRO A 251 8.12 2.40 -5.33
C PRO A 251 8.32 1.22 -4.36
N ILE A 252 9.00 0.17 -4.83
CA ILE A 252 9.39 -1.00 -4.04
C ILE A 252 10.91 -1.11 -3.87
N ALA A 253 11.67 -0.43 -4.71
CA ALA A 253 13.13 -0.46 -4.71
C ALA A 253 13.78 0.90 -4.95
N THR A 254 13.06 1.89 -5.47
CA THR A 254 13.60 3.23 -5.76
C THR A 254 13.26 4.28 -4.72
N HIS A 255 12.78 3.94 -3.60
CA HIS A 255 12.45 4.79 -2.44
C HIS A 255 12.23 6.28 -2.76
N ASP A 256 10.99 6.73 -2.75
CA ASP A 256 10.66 8.14 -2.94
C ASP A 256 10.84 8.90 -1.62
N LEU A 257 11.93 9.65 -1.49
CA LEU A 257 12.19 10.47 -0.30
C LEU A 257 11.15 11.59 -0.12
N LYS A 258 10.41 11.95 -1.17
CA LYS A 258 9.36 12.98 -1.09
C LYS A 258 8.08 12.49 -0.42
N SER A 259 7.86 11.19 -0.33
CA SER A 259 6.72 10.60 0.39
C SER A 259 6.95 10.46 1.91
N GLY A 260 8.18 10.65 2.38
CA GLY A 260 8.55 10.56 3.80
C GLY A 260 8.33 11.83 4.63
N GLU A 261 7.97 12.95 4.00
CA GLU A 261 7.59 14.18 4.71
C GLU A 261 6.11 14.25 5.08
N THR A 262 5.34 13.20 4.88
CA THR A 262 4.00 13.12 5.42
C THR A 262 4.13 12.80 6.91
N ASN A 263 4.10 13.85 7.70
CA ASN A 263 4.06 13.88 9.15
C ASN A 263 3.32 12.68 9.76
N LEU A 264 4.07 11.86 10.51
CA LEU A 264 3.53 11.04 11.58
C LEU A 264 3.26 11.91 12.79
#